data_c57d12e562951c92b3bc3b72e4e2a5fa
#
_entry.id   c57d12e562951c92b3bc3b72e4e2a5fa
#
_cell.length_a   1.000
_cell.length_b   1.000
_cell.length_c   1.000
_cell.angle_alpha   90.00
_cell.angle_beta   90.00
_cell.angle_gamma   90.00
#
_symmetry.space_group_name_H-M   'P 1'
#
loop_
_entity.id
_entity.type
_entity.pdbx_description
1 polymer ?
#
loop_
_entity_poly.entity_id
_entity_poly.type
_entity_poly.pdbx_seq_one_letter_code
_entity_poly.pdbx_strand_id
1 'polypeptide(L)'
;MKLLCADDEPDLRTILELALSIDQGLDVEIVSSGTELLVRASQNRYDAFVLDGMMPGLDGYETCRRLKEHPATAAIPVVFLTAKTQQDEMRRAIALGATACLTKPFDPLTLAIELRAALEAGTGD
;
A
#
# COMPACT_ATOMS: atom_id res chain seq x y z
N MET A 1 -11.38 -5.12 7.73
CA MET A 1 -10.83 -4.30 6.65
C MET A 1 -9.96 -5.18 5.76
N LYS A 2 -10.20 -5.18 4.48
CA LYS A 2 -9.48 -6.02 3.53
C LYS A 2 -8.42 -5.21 2.80
N LEU A 3 -7.15 -5.61 2.96
CA LEU A 3 -5.99 -4.92 2.39
C LEU A 3 -5.34 -5.77 1.30
N LEU A 4 -4.88 -5.11 0.26
CA LEU A 4 -4.05 -5.73 -0.78
C LEU A 4 -2.71 -4.99 -0.83
N CYS A 5 -1.64 -5.72 -0.60
CA CYS A 5 -0.28 -5.18 -0.53
C CYS A 5 0.57 -5.72 -1.67
N ALA A 6 1.48 -4.92 -2.20
CA ALA A 6 2.46 -5.36 -3.19
C ALA A 6 3.87 -5.00 -2.75
N ASP A 7 4.75 -6.00 -2.74
CA ASP A 7 6.18 -5.85 -2.45
C ASP A 7 6.93 -6.96 -3.18
N ASP A 8 8.00 -6.62 -3.89
CA ASP A 8 8.74 -7.60 -4.69
C ASP A 8 9.73 -8.44 -3.89
N GLU A 9 10.05 -8.05 -2.66
CA GLU A 9 11.02 -8.75 -1.82
C GLU A 9 10.34 -9.84 -0.97
N PRO A 10 10.71 -11.13 -1.13
CA PRO A 10 10.07 -12.21 -0.38
C PRO A 10 10.16 -12.06 1.13
N ASP A 11 11.32 -11.62 1.64
CA ASP A 11 11.53 -11.45 3.08
C ASP A 11 10.65 -10.35 3.63
N LEU A 12 10.51 -9.24 2.90
CA LEU A 12 9.64 -8.13 3.31
C LEU A 12 8.17 -8.53 3.26
N ARG A 13 7.76 -9.34 2.28
CA ARG A 13 6.38 -9.84 2.25
C ARG A 13 6.06 -10.65 3.51
N THR A 14 6.97 -11.50 3.93
CA THR A 14 6.79 -12.30 5.17
C THR A 14 6.68 -11.41 6.40
N ILE A 15 7.58 -10.44 6.54
CA ILE A 15 7.57 -9.51 7.67
C ILE A 15 6.29 -8.66 7.66
N LEU A 16 5.89 -8.17 6.49
CA LEU A 16 4.69 -7.36 6.33
C LEU A 16 3.43 -8.13 6.74
N GLU A 17 3.32 -9.37 6.30
CA GLU A 17 2.20 -10.24 6.67
C GLU A 17 2.14 -10.45 8.18
N LEU A 18 3.27 -10.77 8.81
CA LEU A 18 3.34 -10.96 10.26
C LEU A 18 3.01 -9.67 11.01
N ALA A 19 3.56 -8.54 10.56
CA ALA A 19 3.33 -7.25 11.21
C ALA A 19 1.86 -6.84 11.16
N LEU A 20 1.20 -7.04 10.03
CA LEU A 20 -0.20 -6.67 9.87
C LEU A 20 -1.16 -7.67 10.51
N SER A 21 -0.75 -8.93 10.65
CA SER A 21 -1.58 -9.96 11.29
C SER A 21 -1.78 -9.75 12.79
N ILE A 22 -0.99 -8.88 13.42
CA ILE A 22 -1.19 -8.49 14.82
C ILE A 22 -2.57 -7.87 15.01
N ASP A 23 -3.04 -7.14 14.03
CA ASP A 23 -4.39 -6.58 14.05
C ASP A 23 -5.36 -7.58 13.41
N GLN A 24 -6.15 -8.24 14.24
CA GLN A 24 -7.09 -9.26 13.78
C GLN A 24 -8.24 -8.71 12.94
N GLY A 25 -8.45 -7.39 12.96
CA GLY A 25 -9.43 -6.74 12.12
C GLY A 25 -8.95 -6.51 10.68
N LEU A 26 -7.68 -6.82 10.37
CA LEU A 26 -7.11 -6.70 9.04
C LEU A 26 -7.07 -8.06 8.34
N ASP A 27 -7.71 -8.13 7.17
CA ASP A 27 -7.62 -9.28 6.27
C ASP A 27 -6.64 -8.88 5.16
N VAL A 28 -5.46 -9.47 5.16
CA VAL A 28 -4.34 -9.02 4.33
C VAL A 28 -4.01 -10.04 3.25
N GLU A 29 -3.98 -9.58 2.01
CA GLU A 29 -3.43 -10.32 0.89
C GLU A 29 -2.16 -9.59 0.43
N ILE A 30 -1.12 -10.35 0.10
CA ILE A 30 0.15 -9.77 -0.36
C ILE A 30 0.53 -10.42 -1.69
N VAL A 31 0.84 -9.58 -2.66
CA VAL A 31 1.29 -10.01 -3.98
C VAL A 31 2.71 -9.50 -4.24
N SER A 32 3.35 -10.00 -5.28
CA SER A 32 4.77 -9.75 -5.54
C SER A 32 5.05 -8.65 -6.56
N SER A 33 4.02 -8.10 -7.17
CA SER A 33 4.19 -7.08 -8.23
C SER A 33 2.99 -6.17 -8.37
N GLY A 34 3.21 -5.02 -8.99
CA GLY A 34 2.12 -4.10 -9.32
C GLY A 34 1.14 -4.69 -10.32
N THR A 35 1.63 -5.45 -11.30
CA THR A 35 0.77 -6.12 -12.28
C THR A 35 -0.18 -7.10 -11.60
N GLU A 36 0.33 -7.91 -10.69
CA GLU A 36 -0.48 -8.87 -9.96
C GLU A 36 -1.52 -8.16 -9.08
N LEU A 37 -1.12 -7.05 -8.45
CA LEU A 37 -2.04 -6.23 -7.65
C LEU A 37 -3.20 -5.72 -8.51
N LEU A 38 -2.91 -5.20 -9.69
CA LEU A 38 -3.95 -4.68 -10.59
C LEU A 38 -4.92 -5.77 -11.04
N VAL A 39 -4.41 -6.97 -11.31
CA VAL A 39 -5.27 -8.11 -11.68
C VAL A 39 -6.21 -8.45 -10.55
N ARG A 40 -5.69 -8.56 -9.33
CA ARG A 40 -6.52 -8.87 -8.16
C ARG A 40 -7.52 -7.77 -7.85
N ALA A 41 -7.11 -6.51 -7.98
CA ALA A 41 -7.99 -5.36 -7.75
C ALA A 41 -9.15 -5.30 -8.75
N SER A 42 -8.97 -5.85 -9.94
CA SER A 42 -10.03 -5.92 -10.93
C SER A 42 -11.07 -7.03 -10.66
N GLN A 43 -10.71 -8.00 -9.82
CA GLN A 43 -11.52 -9.18 -9.54
C GLN A 43 -12.20 -9.15 -8.17
N ASN A 44 -11.67 -8.36 -7.23
CA ASN A 44 -12.14 -8.32 -5.85
C ASN A 44 -12.22 -6.90 -5.35
N ARG A 45 -12.99 -6.69 -4.27
CA ARG A 45 -13.04 -5.40 -3.58
C ARG A 45 -12.06 -5.40 -2.42
N TYR A 46 -11.37 -4.27 -2.27
CA TYR A 46 -10.45 -4.04 -1.15
C TYR A 46 -10.77 -2.70 -0.50
N ASP A 47 -10.46 -2.59 0.79
CA ASP A 47 -10.66 -1.34 1.53
C ASP A 47 -9.48 -0.39 1.40
N ALA A 48 -8.29 -0.92 1.15
CA ALA A 48 -7.10 -0.12 0.94
C ALA A 48 -6.02 -0.92 0.21
N PHE A 49 -5.10 -0.18 -0.43
CA PHE A 49 -3.91 -0.75 -1.07
C PHE A 49 -2.65 -0.25 -0.37
N VAL A 50 -1.66 -1.13 -0.21
CA VAL A 50 -0.34 -0.78 0.32
C VAL A 50 0.70 -1.12 -0.73
N LEU A 51 1.47 -0.13 -1.15
CA LEU A 51 2.41 -0.26 -2.26
C LEU A 51 3.83 0.08 -1.86
N ASP A 52 4.78 -0.79 -2.23
CA ASP A 52 6.19 -0.42 -2.26
C ASP A 52 6.42 0.43 -3.52
N GLY A 53 7.02 1.60 -3.36
CA GLY A 53 7.29 2.49 -4.50
C GLY A 53 8.28 1.92 -5.50
N MET A 54 9.27 1.18 -5.01
CA MET A 54 10.38 0.68 -5.83
C MET A 54 10.22 -0.82 -6.10
N MET A 55 9.55 -1.15 -7.20
CA MET A 55 9.40 -2.52 -7.67
C MET A 55 9.86 -2.62 -9.12
N PRO A 56 10.50 -3.75 -9.54
CA PRO A 56 10.84 -3.94 -10.95
C PRO A 56 9.58 -4.09 -11.81
N GLY A 57 9.70 -3.75 -13.06
CA GLY A 57 8.58 -3.76 -13.98
C GLY A 57 7.62 -2.61 -13.70
N LEU A 58 6.37 -2.93 -13.41
CA LEU A 58 5.38 -1.92 -13.05
C LEU A 58 5.62 -1.49 -11.60
N ASP A 59 6.20 -0.31 -11.38
CA ASP A 59 6.50 0.19 -10.05
C ASP A 59 5.23 0.63 -9.30
N GLY A 60 5.41 0.98 -8.00
CA GLY A 60 4.28 1.37 -7.16
C GLY A 60 3.61 2.67 -7.62
N TYR A 61 4.38 3.60 -8.18
CA TYR A 61 3.83 4.88 -8.65
C TYR A 61 2.92 4.68 -9.86
N GLU A 62 3.36 3.91 -10.84
CA GLU A 62 2.56 3.60 -12.01
C GLU A 62 1.33 2.76 -11.63
N THR A 63 1.50 1.83 -10.69
CA THR A 63 0.39 1.04 -10.16
C THR A 63 -0.67 1.95 -9.53
N CYS A 64 -0.25 2.89 -8.70
CA CYS A 64 -1.14 3.87 -8.07
C CYS A 64 -1.86 4.71 -9.13
N ARG A 65 -1.13 5.20 -10.13
CA ARG A 65 -1.72 5.99 -11.22
C ARG A 65 -2.85 5.22 -11.89
N ARG A 66 -2.63 3.97 -12.21
CA ARG A 66 -3.64 3.12 -12.86
C ARG A 66 -4.84 2.85 -11.96
N LEU A 67 -4.61 2.63 -10.67
CA LEU A 67 -5.71 2.46 -9.71
C LEU A 67 -6.58 3.72 -9.64
N LYS A 68 -5.96 4.90 -9.66
CA LYS A 68 -6.68 6.18 -9.56
C LYS A 68 -7.40 6.55 -10.86
N GLU A 69 -6.98 6.03 -11.99
CA GLU A 69 -7.66 6.24 -13.28
C GLU A 69 -8.89 5.36 -13.45
N HIS A 70 -8.97 4.24 -12.76
CA HIS A 70 -10.09 3.30 -12.93
C HIS A 70 -11.21 3.62 -11.94
N PRO A 71 -12.47 3.83 -12.41
CA PRO A 71 -13.58 4.21 -11.52
C PRO A 71 -13.80 3.26 -10.35
N ALA A 72 -13.58 1.96 -10.55
CA ALA A 72 -13.80 0.96 -9.51
C ALA A 72 -12.83 1.07 -8.34
N THR A 73 -11.65 1.64 -8.55
CA THR A 73 -10.57 1.70 -7.56
C THR A 73 -10.15 3.13 -7.19
N ALA A 74 -10.61 4.13 -7.94
CA ALA A 74 -10.16 5.52 -7.77
C ALA A 74 -10.38 6.07 -6.36
N ALA A 75 -11.45 5.67 -5.69
CA ALA A 75 -11.78 6.16 -4.36
C ALA A 75 -11.13 5.36 -3.22
N ILE A 76 -10.49 4.23 -3.54
CA ILE A 76 -9.88 3.37 -2.52
C ILE A 76 -8.54 3.98 -2.07
N PRO A 77 -8.32 4.15 -0.75
CA PRO A 77 -7.07 4.71 -0.25
C PRO A 77 -5.84 3.89 -0.64
N VAL A 78 -4.76 4.57 -0.96
CA VAL A 78 -3.46 3.96 -1.27
C VAL A 78 -2.43 4.51 -0.30
N VAL A 79 -1.71 3.62 0.38
CA VAL A 79 -0.62 3.97 1.28
C VAL A 79 0.68 3.40 0.71
N PHE A 80 1.71 4.24 0.62
CA PHE A 80 3.03 3.81 0.16
C PHE A 80 3.93 3.47 1.33
N LEU A 81 4.79 2.48 1.11
CA LEU A 81 5.94 2.21 1.97
C LEU A 81 7.19 2.67 1.22
N THR A 82 7.88 3.68 1.74
CA THR A 82 9.01 4.31 1.08
C THR A 82 10.21 4.41 2.00
N ALA A 83 11.42 4.49 1.44
CA ALA A 83 12.61 4.71 2.22
C ALA A 83 12.59 6.11 2.84
N LYS A 84 13.08 6.21 4.08
CA LYS A 84 13.02 7.44 4.89
C LYS A 84 13.72 8.64 4.23
N THR A 85 14.72 8.37 3.39
CA THR A 85 15.54 9.40 2.73
C THR A 85 14.97 9.86 1.38
N GLN A 86 13.84 9.30 0.95
CA GLN A 86 13.30 9.56 -0.39
C GLN A 86 12.10 10.50 -0.33
N GLN A 87 12.34 11.74 0.07
CA GLN A 87 11.28 12.74 0.19
C GLN A 87 10.64 13.09 -1.16
N ASP A 88 11.42 13.10 -2.23
CA ASP A 88 10.88 13.33 -3.57
C ASP A 88 9.92 12.23 -4.00
N GLU A 89 10.22 11.00 -3.59
CA GLU A 89 9.35 9.84 -3.84
C GLU A 89 8.03 10.00 -3.08
N MET A 90 8.07 10.47 -1.84
CA MET A 90 6.87 10.73 -1.05
C MET A 90 5.98 11.80 -1.69
N ARG A 91 6.59 12.89 -2.18
CA ARG A 91 5.86 13.95 -2.88
C ARG A 91 5.21 13.42 -4.15
N ARG A 92 5.93 12.59 -4.89
CA ARG A 92 5.42 11.96 -6.10
C ARG A 92 4.20 11.08 -5.80
N ALA A 93 4.27 10.27 -4.75
CA ALA A 93 3.18 9.42 -4.33
C ALA A 93 1.92 10.23 -4.00
N ILE A 94 2.07 11.27 -3.19
CA ILE A 94 0.95 12.15 -2.82
C ILE A 94 0.38 12.85 -4.05
N ALA A 95 1.22 13.32 -4.96
CA ALA A 95 0.78 13.96 -6.21
C ALA A 95 -0.04 13.00 -7.09
N LEU A 96 0.22 11.70 -7.01
CA LEU A 96 -0.52 10.67 -7.75
C LEU A 96 -1.80 10.23 -7.05
N GLY A 97 -2.12 10.80 -5.89
CA GLY A 97 -3.34 10.51 -5.18
C GLY A 97 -3.21 9.55 -4.00
N ALA A 98 -1.98 9.27 -3.56
CA ALA A 98 -1.79 8.46 -2.36
C ALA A 98 -2.35 9.17 -1.14
N THR A 99 -2.96 8.39 -0.24
CA THR A 99 -3.51 8.91 1.02
C THR A 99 -2.40 9.25 2.00
N ALA A 100 -1.34 8.43 2.05
CA ALA A 100 -0.22 8.61 2.97
C ALA A 100 0.99 7.82 2.52
N CYS A 101 2.14 8.13 3.14
CA CYS A 101 3.37 7.37 3.00
C CYS A 101 3.85 6.97 4.40
N LEU A 102 4.19 5.70 4.56
CA LEU A 102 4.86 5.18 5.73
C LEU A 102 6.31 4.87 5.37
N THR A 103 7.21 4.96 6.32
CA THR A 103 8.64 4.84 6.04
C THR A 103 9.17 3.43 6.27
N LYS A 104 10.15 3.04 5.44
CA LYS A 104 10.97 1.85 5.65
C LYS A 104 12.32 2.25 6.24
N PRO A 105 12.88 1.47 7.14
CA PRO A 105 12.30 0.26 7.72
C PRO A 105 11.15 0.60 8.68
N PHE A 106 10.11 -0.23 8.68
CA PHE A 106 9.01 -0.05 9.61
C PHE A 106 9.22 -0.92 10.86
N ASP A 107 8.57 -0.53 11.96
CA ASP A 107 8.54 -1.34 13.18
C ASP A 107 7.42 -2.39 13.04
N PRO A 108 7.73 -3.69 13.03
CA PRO A 108 6.70 -4.73 12.87
C PRO A 108 5.64 -4.71 13.97
N LEU A 109 5.96 -4.16 15.14
CA LEU A 109 5.03 -4.12 16.27
C LEU A 109 4.03 -2.97 16.18
N THR A 110 4.35 -1.92 15.42
CA THR A 110 3.51 -0.71 15.34
C THR A 110 2.93 -0.44 13.96
N LEU A 111 3.35 -1.19 12.95
CA LEU A 111 2.95 -0.92 11.56
C LEU A 111 1.42 -0.92 11.38
N ALA A 112 0.72 -1.90 11.95
CA ALA A 112 -0.73 -1.98 11.83
C ALA A 112 -1.42 -0.75 12.43
N ILE A 113 -0.93 -0.26 13.56
CA ILE A 113 -1.45 0.94 14.21
C ILE A 113 -1.20 2.16 13.33
N GLU A 114 0.00 2.29 12.80
CA GLU A 114 0.37 3.42 11.93
C GLU A 114 -0.45 3.41 10.63
N LEU A 115 -0.67 2.23 10.07
CA LEU A 115 -1.46 2.08 8.85
C LEU A 115 -2.93 2.48 9.09
N ARG A 116 -3.53 2.01 10.17
CA ARG A 116 -4.90 2.41 10.51
C ARG A 116 -5.03 3.91 10.74
N ALA A 117 -4.07 4.49 11.46
CA ALA A 117 -4.06 5.94 11.70
C ALA A 117 -3.97 6.72 10.40
N ALA A 118 -3.12 6.27 9.47
CA ALA A 118 -2.99 6.90 8.16
C ALA A 118 -4.28 6.82 7.34
N LEU A 119 -4.94 5.66 7.37
CA LEU A 119 -6.20 5.44 6.63
C LEU A 119 -7.34 6.27 7.23
N GLU A 120 -7.44 6.31 8.56
CA GLU A 120 -8.47 7.10 9.25
C GLU A 120 -8.28 8.60 9.02
N ALA A 121 -7.05 9.08 9.06
CA ALA A 121 -6.75 10.50 8.80
C ALA A 121 -7.11 10.88 7.36
N GLY A 122 -6.87 9.99 6.39
CA GLY A 122 -7.17 10.23 4.98
C GLY A 122 -8.66 10.21 4.66
N THR A 123 -9.47 9.53 5.48
CA THR A 123 -10.93 9.42 5.27
C THR A 123 -11.73 10.38 6.14
N GLY A 124 -11.08 11.12 7.02
CA GLY A 124 -11.75 12.01 7.98
C GLY A 124 -12.19 13.35 7.42
N ASP A 125 -11.96 13.62 6.17
CA ASP A 125 -12.27 14.91 5.55
C ASP A 125 -13.63 14.92 4.87
#